data_3344f54b64862d35aaf79ea96d32bd20
#
_entry.id   3344f54b64862d35aaf79ea96d32bd20
#
_cell.length_a   1.000
_cell.length_b   1.000
_cell.length_c   1.000
_cell.angle_alpha   90.00
_cell.angle_beta   90.00
_cell.angle_gamma   90.00
#
_symmetry.space_group_name_H-M   'P 1'
#
loop_
_entity.id
_entity.type
_entity.pdbx_description
1 polymer ?
#
loop_
_entity_poly.entity_id
_entity_poly.type
_entity_poly.pdbx_seq_one_letter_code
_entity_poly.pdbx_strand_id
1 'polypeptide(L)'
;MNLVVDKADGLKVVDCDNHFCEFTGVHPSKIKQGKLFLHNIIKPIYREEIMRALCKKNSPYVYFDAEFIDKDKNEIFIHCTGQNYDNSSLCRLTLADVSKSQELQEKLRNKAKEMNYLIDLVTGGVCLFKVTSDMHIEVQYLNEGACRIFGTTKQAYVNKNYRLDELIHPEDKSIVFQAIGKAMATDGECDLEIRTIVHKGEYKWCKFNAAIGRYDEDNTPIFHAMITDITQIKKAEESADKMRDMLVEMFKNLPDPIFCTDTDDIWQLQIVSEDFIKFLGFSRFHIFDEHKGRLDDFVSEREAKFIEAQIKKQISDGKSTTVSRYSVRTKSGRFLVVEDRRKLVKQADGSYSMICRL
;
A
#
# COMPACT_ATOMS: atom_id res chain seq x y z
N MET A 1 13.33 45.77 -16.14
CA MET A 1 14.40 46.77 -16.20
C MET A 1 14.99 46.77 -17.57
N ASN A 2 15.28 47.95 -18.16
CA ASN A 2 15.85 48.03 -19.51
C ASN A 2 17.14 48.84 -19.47
N LEU A 3 18.12 48.41 -20.26
CA LEU A 3 19.36 49.16 -20.47
C LEU A 3 19.90 48.96 -21.90
N VAL A 4 20.78 49.89 -22.29
CA VAL A 4 21.53 49.82 -23.57
C VAL A 4 23.01 49.71 -23.26
N VAL A 5 23.68 48.73 -23.80
CA VAL A 5 25.12 48.51 -23.62
C VAL A 5 25.89 48.71 -24.95
N ASP A 6 27.09 49.22 -24.88
CA ASP A 6 28.03 49.29 -25.95
C ASP A 6 29.01 48.10 -25.89
N LYS A 7 28.93 47.20 -26.86
CA LYS A 7 29.78 46.00 -26.92
C LYS A 7 31.23 46.34 -27.35
N ALA A 8 31.42 47.42 -28.06
CA ALA A 8 32.75 47.83 -28.49
C ALA A 8 33.57 48.50 -27.39
N ASP A 9 32.89 49.05 -26.38
CA ASP A 9 33.50 49.74 -25.23
C ASP A 9 33.33 48.89 -23.94
N GLY A 10 33.65 47.59 -24.02
CA GLY A 10 33.73 46.71 -22.84
C GLY A 10 32.42 46.48 -22.09
N LEU A 11 31.28 46.51 -22.78
CA LEU A 11 29.91 46.40 -22.20
C LEU A 11 29.57 47.60 -21.30
N LYS A 12 29.95 48.79 -21.74
CA LYS A 12 29.61 50.02 -21.10
C LYS A 12 28.10 50.26 -21.18
N VAL A 13 27.49 50.64 -20.03
CA VAL A 13 26.07 51.01 -20.00
C VAL A 13 25.95 52.44 -20.54
N VAL A 14 25.23 52.59 -21.67
CA VAL A 14 25.05 53.88 -22.36
C VAL A 14 23.77 54.54 -21.95
N ASP A 15 22.71 53.78 -21.73
CA ASP A 15 21.41 54.24 -21.34
C ASP A 15 20.68 53.19 -20.46
N CYS A 16 19.77 53.63 -19.61
CA CYS A 16 18.93 52.71 -18.83
C CYS A 16 17.65 53.42 -18.34
N ASP A 17 16.68 52.61 -17.91
CA ASP A 17 15.46 53.08 -17.27
C ASP A 17 15.67 53.35 -15.78
N ASN A 18 14.69 54.06 -15.16
CA ASN A 18 14.73 54.39 -13.75
C ASN A 18 14.75 53.13 -12.83
N HIS A 19 14.06 52.06 -13.23
CA HIS A 19 14.04 50.80 -12.46
C HIS A 19 15.42 50.17 -12.36
N PHE A 20 16.22 50.25 -13.42
CA PHE A 20 17.60 49.79 -13.39
C PHE A 20 18.48 50.63 -12.45
N CYS A 21 18.28 51.94 -12.43
CA CYS A 21 18.97 52.86 -11.52
C CYS A 21 18.61 52.56 -10.04
N GLU A 22 17.33 52.31 -9.77
CA GLU A 22 16.83 51.96 -8.42
C GLU A 22 17.40 50.58 -7.97
N PHE A 23 17.44 49.64 -8.87
CA PHE A 23 17.98 48.29 -8.62
C PHE A 23 19.48 48.34 -8.28
N THR A 24 20.27 49.00 -9.10
CA THR A 24 21.73 49.06 -8.94
C THR A 24 22.21 50.10 -7.96
N GLY A 25 21.36 51.03 -7.53
CA GLY A 25 21.72 52.18 -6.74
C GLY A 25 22.63 53.17 -7.46
N VAL A 26 22.77 53.05 -8.76
CA VAL A 26 23.63 53.91 -9.57
C VAL A 26 22.90 55.18 -9.98
N HIS A 27 23.45 56.32 -9.62
CA HIS A 27 22.87 57.59 -10.00
C HIS A 27 22.99 57.82 -11.53
N PRO A 28 21.94 58.34 -12.21
CA PRO A 28 21.94 58.54 -13.67
C PRO A 28 23.15 59.38 -14.21
N SER A 29 23.70 60.26 -13.40
CA SER A 29 24.89 61.03 -13.77
C SER A 29 26.15 60.19 -14.02
N LYS A 30 26.31 59.03 -13.31
CA LYS A 30 27.43 58.11 -13.54
C LYS A 30 27.35 57.42 -14.88
N ILE A 31 26.13 57.15 -15.34
CA ILE A 31 25.89 56.60 -16.68
C ILE A 31 26.27 57.61 -17.76
N LYS A 32 25.80 58.84 -17.60
CA LYS A 32 26.18 59.95 -18.51
C LYS A 32 27.68 60.22 -18.55
N GLN A 33 28.39 59.98 -17.44
CA GLN A 33 29.85 60.10 -17.35
C GLN A 33 30.59 58.88 -17.95
N GLY A 34 29.87 57.86 -18.39
CA GLY A 34 30.44 56.65 -18.98
C GLY A 34 31.23 55.78 -17.98
N LYS A 35 30.87 55.80 -16.69
CA LYS A 35 31.62 55.14 -15.61
C LYS A 35 30.98 53.80 -15.18
N LEU A 36 29.87 53.39 -15.82
CA LEU A 36 29.21 52.12 -15.47
C LEU A 36 29.42 51.10 -16.59
N PHE A 37 29.92 49.92 -16.21
CA PHE A 37 30.07 48.76 -17.05
C PHE A 37 29.22 47.62 -16.54
N LEU A 38 28.64 46.83 -17.45
CA LEU A 38 27.76 45.71 -17.07
C LEU A 38 28.50 44.68 -16.19
N HIS A 39 29.79 44.47 -16.45
CA HIS A 39 30.61 43.56 -15.66
C HIS A 39 30.83 43.98 -14.21
N ASN A 40 30.52 45.23 -13.84
CA ASN A 40 30.64 45.71 -12.44
C ASN A 40 29.49 45.27 -11.54
N ILE A 41 28.37 44.91 -12.15
CA ILE A 41 27.14 44.54 -11.45
C ILE A 41 26.77 43.06 -11.66
N ILE A 42 27.64 42.29 -12.31
CA ILE A 42 27.47 40.86 -12.57
C ILE A 42 28.56 40.09 -11.85
N LYS A 43 28.24 38.94 -11.28
CA LYS A 43 29.25 38.06 -10.71
C LYS A 43 30.32 37.65 -11.73
N PRO A 44 31.59 37.61 -11.35
CA PRO A 44 32.71 37.33 -12.26
C PRO A 44 32.56 36.03 -13.06
N ILE A 45 31.93 35.01 -12.49
CA ILE A 45 31.75 33.69 -13.11
C ILE A 45 30.94 33.74 -14.42
N TYR A 46 30.00 34.70 -14.56
CA TYR A 46 29.15 34.83 -15.75
C TYR A 46 29.72 35.73 -16.85
N ARG A 47 30.81 36.43 -16.57
CA ARG A 47 31.36 37.44 -17.54
C ARG A 47 31.72 36.89 -18.87
N GLU A 48 32.38 35.74 -18.91
CA GLU A 48 32.81 35.13 -20.19
C GLU A 48 31.59 34.66 -21.00
N GLU A 49 30.61 34.07 -20.35
CA GLU A 49 29.38 33.57 -21.01
C GLU A 49 28.59 34.73 -21.61
N ILE A 50 28.44 35.81 -20.83
CA ILE A 50 27.73 37.02 -21.27
C ILE A 50 28.46 37.66 -22.46
N MET A 51 29.79 37.76 -22.40
CA MET A 51 30.58 38.28 -23.52
C MET A 51 30.37 37.42 -24.77
N ARG A 52 30.37 36.10 -24.65
CA ARG A 52 30.08 35.20 -25.80
C ARG A 52 28.69 35.41 -26.35
N ALA A 53 27.68 35.50 -25.45
CA ALA A 53 26.28 35.71 -25.84
C ALA A 53 26.08 37.03 -26.59
N LEU A 54 26.65 38.12 -26.07
CA LEU A 54 26.52 39.47 -26.65
C LEU A 54 27.31 39.66 -27.94
N CYS A 55 28.47 39.00 -28.07
CA CYS A 55 29.34 39.11 -29.22
C CYS A 55 29.08 38.09 -30.34
N LYS A 56 28.06 37.25 -30.22
CA LYS A 56 27.71 36.24 -31.21
C LYS A 56 27.34 36.94 -32.52
N LYS A 57 28.16 36.71 -33.58
CA LYS A 57 27.91 37.24 -34.91
C LYS A 57 26.62 36.65 -35.51
N ASN A 58 25.83 37.49 -36.15
CA ASN A 58 24.60 37.13 -36.89
C ASN A 58 23.39 36.68 -36.01
N SER A 59 23.35 36.97 -34.73
CA SER A 59 22.13 36.81 -33.93
C SER A 59 21.52 38.18 -33.62
N PRO A 60 20.30 38.48 -34.12
CA PRO A 60 19.63 39.72 -33.78
C PRO A 60 19.19 39.74 -32.30
N TYR A 61 19.06 38.57 -31.68
CA TYR A 61 18.62 38.41 -30.28
C TYR A 61 19.71 37.83 -29.41
N VAL A 62 19.70 38.22 -28.15
CA VAL A 62 20.61 37.77 -27.12
C VAL A 62 19.80 37.24 -25.94
N TYR A 63 20.24 36.10 -25.38
CA TYR A 63 19.63 35.49 -24.24
C TYR A 63 20.74 34.97 -23.30
N PHE A 64 20.66 35.33 -22.03
CA PHE A 64 21.53 34.75 -21.00
C PHE A 64 20.91 34.91 -19.63
N ASP A 65 21.31 34.07 -18.72
CA ASP A 65 20.96 34.12 -17.30
C ASP A 65 22.21 34.45 -16.50
N ALA A 66 22.09 35.31 -15.49
CA ALA A 66 23.22 35.64 -14.63
C ALA A 66 22.78 36.16 -13.27
N GLU A 67 23.65 36.05 -12.29
CA GLU A 67 23.47 36.68 -11.01
C GLU A 67 24.02 38.10 -11.05
N PHE A 68 23.13 39.04 -10.77
CA PHE A 68 23.43 40.46 -10.65
C PHE A 68 23.50 40.84 -9.18
N ILE A 69 24.28 41.85 -8.88
CA ILE A 69 24.45 42.39 -7.54
C ILE A 69 23.63 43.69 -7.45
N ASP A 70 22.63 43.73 -6.54
CA ASP A 70 21.83 44.91 -6.32
C ASP A 70 22.57 45.98 -5.44
N LYS A 71 21.89 47.09 -5.20
CA LYS A 71 22.41 48.20 -4.37
C LYS A 71 22.76 47.77 -2.93
N ASP A 72 22.04 46.79 -2.38
CA ASP A 72 22.17 46.27 -1.02
C ASP A 72 23.12 45.08 -0.94
N LYS A 73 23.83 44.76 -2.05
CA LYS A 73 24.76 43.66 -2.25
C LYS A 73 24.12 42.28 -2.22
N ASN A 74 22.82 42.19 -2.44
CA ASN A 74 22.16 40.91 -2.63
C ASN A 74 22.42 40.38 -4.04
N GLU A 75 22.49 39.07 -4.13
CA GLU A 75 22.61 38.35 -5.40
C GLU A 75 21.21 38.08 -5.94
N ILE A 76 20.92 38.65 -7.09
CA ILE A 76 19.62 38.56 -7.75
C ILE A 76 19.78 37.80 -9.08
N PHE A 77 19.01 36.74 -9.26
CA PHE A 77 19.05 35.98 -10.50
C PHE A 77 18.21 36.65 -11.57
N ILE A 78 18.88 37.08 -12.64
CA ILE A 78 18.28 37.87 -13.71
C ILE A 78 18.24 37.05 -15.00
N HIS A 79 17.06 36.90 -15.57
CA HIS A 79 16.89 36.49 -16.96
C HIS A 79 17.02 37.69 -17.87
N CYS A 80 17.97 37.65 -18.79
CA CYS A 80 18.26 38.73 -19.70
C CYS A 80 17.88 38.35 -21.16
N THR A 81 17.06 39.19 -21.73
CA THR A 81 16.77 39.14 -23.18
C THR A 81 17.28 40.43 -23.85
N GLY A 82 17.85 40.30 -25.01
CA GLY A 82 18.41 41.48 -25.69
C GLY A 82 18.19 41.48 -27.20
N GLN A 83 18.29 42.67 -27.78
CA GLN A 83 18.24 42.86 -29.21
C GLN A 83 19.42 43.76 -29.63
N ASN A 84 20.16 43.29 -30.64
CA ASN A 84 21.22 44.04 -31.24
C ASN A 84 20.66 45.09 -32.19
N TYR A 85 21.19 46.30 -32.17
CA TYR A 85 20.86 47.32 -33.17
C TYR A 85 21.62 47.04 -34.47
N ASP A 86 20.95 47.20 -35.61
CA ASP A 86 21.56 46.99 -36.91
C ASP A 86 22.71 47.97 -37.15
N ASN A 87 23.83 47.48 -37.69
CA ASN A 87 25.03 48.25 -37.99
C ASN A 87 25.60 49.08 -36.82
N SER A 88 25.37 48.63 -35.54
CA SER A 88 25.82 49.32 -34.35
C SER A 88 26.48 48.35 -33.38
N SER A 89 27.35 48.86 -32.53
CA SER A 89 27.89 48.12 -31.38
C SER A 89 26.90 48.05 -30.20
N LEU A 90 25.76 48.72 -30.32
CA LEU A 90 24.77 48.82 -29.24
C LEU A 90 23.87 47.60 -29.19
N CYS A 91 23.51 47.22 -27.97
CA CYS A 91 22.56 46.16 -27.64
C CYS A 91 21.59 46.67 -26.60
N ARG A 92 20.28 46.53 -26.84
CA ARG A 92 19.26 46.74 -25.83
C ARG A 92 19.05 45.46 -25.03
N LEU A 93 19.11 45.55 -23.71
CA LEU A 93 18.86 44.44 -22.82
C LEU A 93 17.63 44.72 -21.98
N THR A 94 16.80 43.71 -21.82
CA THR A 94 15.68 43.69 -20.88
C THR A 94 16.00 42.66 -19.79
N LEU A 95 15.99 43.08 -18.55
CA LEU A 95 16.33 42.29 -17.38
C LEU A 95 15.05 41.99 -16.59
N ALA A 96 14.80 40.72 -16.35
CA ALA A 96 13.71 40.24 -15.51
C ALA A 96 14.29 39.53 -14.27
N ASP A 97 13.92 40.01 -13.09
CA ASP A 97 14.22 39.29 -11.85
C ASP A 97 13.38 38.01 -11.80
N VAL A 98 14.04 36.86 -11.78
CA VAL A 98 13.40 35.53 -11.72
C VAL A 98 13.77 34.77 -10.43
N SER A 99 14.42 35.43 -9.48
CA SER A 99 14.88 34.82 -8.22
C SER A 99 13.76 34.14 -7.46
N LYS A 100 12.62 34.83 -7.29
CA LYS A 100 11.46 34.26 -6.59
C LYS A 100 10.85 33.06 -7.34
N SER A 101 10.84 33.09 -8.65
CA SER A 101 10.33 31.99 -9.48
C SER A 101 11.24 30.76 -9.37
N GLN A 102 12.56 30.98 -9.42
CA GLN A 102 13.53 29.89 -9.26
C GLN A 102 13.51 29.30 -7.84
N GLU A 103 13.48 30.13 -6.82
CA GLU A 103 13.36 29.66 -5.44
C GLU A 103 12.09 28.80 -5.23
N LEU A 104 10.97 29.24 -5.82
CA LEU A 104 9.72 28.49 -5.75
C LEU A 104 9.81 27.15 -6.50
N GLN A 105 10.40 27.16 -7.71
CA GLN A 105 10.63 25.93 -8.48
C GLN A 105 11.54 24.96 -7.74
N GLU A 106 12.61 25.44 -7.12
CA GLU A 106 13.51 24.60 -6.34
C GLU A 106 12.84 24.02 -5.11
N LYS A 107 12.07 24.84 -4.37
CA LYS A 107 11.26 24.36 -3.24
C LYS A 107 10.26 23.29 -3.66
N LEU A 108 9.57 23.47 -4.79
CA LEU A 108 8.64 22.48 -5.34
C LEU A 108 9.37 21.18 -5.73
N ARG A 109 10.52 21.31 -6.39
CA ARG A 109 11.34 20.15 -6.77
C ARG A 109 11.85 19.37 -5.56
N ASN A 110 12.30 20.09 -4.51
CA ASN A 110 12.78 19.46 -3.29
C ASN A 110 11.63 18.76 -2.52
N LYS A 111 10.46 19.40 -2.44
CA LYS A 111 9.27 18.78 -1.86
C LYS A 111 8.80 17.55 -2.63
N ALA A 112 8.84 17.60 -3.96
CA ALA A 112 8.49 16.44 -4.78
C ALA A 112 9.47 15.26 -4.58
N LYS A 113 10.77 15.55 -4.46
CA LYS A 113 11.78 14.52 -4.13
C LYS A 113 11.56 13.90 -2.75
N GLU A 114 11.30 14.73 -1.75
CA GLU A 114 11.01 14.28 -0.39
C GLU A 114 9.76 13.41 -0.35
N MET A 115 8.68 13.83 -1.03
CA MET A 115 7.45 13.05 -1.11
C MET A 115 7.69 11.68 -1.79
N ASN A 116 8.40 11.66 -2.91
CA ASN A 116 8.74 10.40 -3.58
C ASN A 116 9.57 9.48 -2.69
N TYR A 117 10.53 10.02 -1.95
CA TYR A 117 11.31 9.26 -0.98
C TYR A 117 10.44 8.66 0.12
N LEU A 118 9.51 9.43 0.70
CA LEU A 118 8.57 8.93 1.71
C LEU A 118 7.68 7.82 1.17
N ILE A 119 7.16 7.97 -0.05
CA ILE A 119 6.34 6.94 -0.70
C ILE A 119 7.15 5.66 -0.95
N ASP A 120 8.45 5.78 -1.29
CA ASP A 120 9.33 4.62 -1.51
C ASP A 120 9.73 3.91 -0.20
N LEU A 121 9.65 4.59 0.96
CA LEU A 121 9.85 3.98 2.29
C LEU A 121 8.66 3.14 2.75
N VAL A 122 7.48 3.32 2.17
CA VAL A 122 6.32 2.48 2.49
C VAL A 122 6.64 1.03 2.14
N THR A 123 6.49 0.13 3.11
CA THR A 123 6.76 -1.32 2.91
C THR A 123 5.82 -1.97 1.92
N GLY A 124 4.62 -1.39 1.71
CA GLY A 124 3.65 -1.80 0.71
C GLY A 124 3.87 -1.17 -0.66
N GLY A 125 3.13 -1.65 -1.64
CA GLY A 125 3.05 -1.07 -2.97
C GLY A 125 2.09 0.12 -3.00
N VAL A 126 2.49 1.19 -3.69
CA VAL A 126 1.60 2.29 -4.07
C VAL A 126 1.53 2.32 -5.59
N CYS A 127 0.32 2.35 -6.12
CA CYS A 127 0.05 2.33 -7.55
C CYS A 127 -0.99 3.40 -7.91
N LEU A 128 -0.76 4.07 -9.02
CA LEU A 128 -1.78 4.86 -9.71
C LEU A 128 -2.07 4.19 -11.05
N PHE A 129 -3.33 3.96 -11.32
CA PHE A 129 -3.76 3.35 -12.58
C PHE A 129 -5.07 3.95 -13.09
N LYS A 130 -5.28 3.84 -14.37
CA LYS A 130 -6.57 4.14 -15.01
C LYS A 130 -7.10 2.90 -15.73
N VAL A 131 -8.42 2.86 -15.90
CA VAL A 131 -9.08 1.81 -16.66
C VAL A 131 -9.54 2.41 -17.98
N THR A 132 -9.03 1.86 -19.08
CA THR A 132 -9.38 2.30 -20.42
C THR A 132 -10.77 1.81 -20.84
N SER A 133 -11.33 2.39 -21.91
CA SER A 133 -12.61 1.96 -22.51
C SER A 133 -12.61 0.47 -22.90
N ASP A 134 -11.45 -0.07 -23.25
CA ASP A 134 -11.24 -1.47 -23.63
C ASP A 134 -11.03 -2.39 -22.42
N MET A 135 -11.33 -1.88 -21.20
CA MET A 135 -11.19 -2.61 -19.93
C MET A 135 -9.75 -3.05 -19.63
N HIS A 136 -8.74 -2.28 -20.03
CA HIS A 136 -7.35 -2.50 -19.64
C HIS A 136 -6.97 -1.61 -18.48
N ILE A 137 -6.14 -2.14 -17.59
CA ILE A 137 -5.65 -1.42 -16.41
C ILE A 137 -4.24 -0.91 -16.70
N GLU A 138 -4.15 0.38 -17.09
CA GLU A 138 -2.90 1.06 -17.41
C GLU A 138 -2.28 1.70 -16.17
N VAL A 139 -1.03 1.36 -15.90
CA VAL A 139 -0.28 1.94 -14.78
C VAL A 139 0.24 3.32 -15.14
N GLN A 140 -0.02 4.30 -14.27
CA GLN A 140 0.56 5.64 -14.35
C GLN A 140 1.74 5.84 -13.40
N TYR A 141 1.73 5.15 -12.25
CA TYR A 141 2.78 5.24 -11.26
C TYR A 141 2.88 3.97 -10.43
N LEU A 142 4.11 3.55 -10.11
CA LEU A 142 4.45 2.53 -9.13
C LEU A 142 5.58 3.03 -8.23
N ASN A 143 5.46 2.84 -6.92
CA ASN A 143 6.59 3.03 -6.02
C ASN A 143 7.53 1.80 -6.04
N GLU A 144 8.69 1.90 -5.38
CA GLU A 144 9.62 0.77 -5.25
C GLU A 144 9.00 -0.45 -4.55
N GLY A 145 8.08 -0.23 -3.60
CA GLY A 145 7.32 -1.30 -2.94
C GLY A 145 6.50 -2.13 -3.92
N ALA A 146 5.72 -1.46 -4.77
CA ALA A 146 4.93 -2.12 -5.81
C ALA A 146 5.82 -2.85 -6.83
N CYS A 147 6.95 -2.23 -7.23
CA CYS A 147 7.91 -2.87 -8.13
C CYS A 147 8.46 -4.19 -7.54
N ARG A 148 8.78 -4.22 -6.23
CA ARG A 148 9.23 -5.45 -5.54
C ARG A 148 8.13 -6.51 -5.46
N ILE A 149 6.89 -6.12 -5.22
CA ILE A 149 5.74 -7.04 -5.16
C ILE A 149 5.53 -7.70 -6.53
N PHE A 150 5.51 -6.91 -7.61
CA PHE A 150 5.29 -7.39 -8.97
C PHE A 150 6.54 -7.98 -9.65
N GLY A 151 7.71 -7.92 -9.03
CA GLY A 151 8.95 -8.39 -9.63
C GLY A 151 9.40 -7.57 -10.85
N THR A 152 9.12 -6.27 -10.86
CA THR A 152 9.44 -5.34 -11.95
C THR A 152 10.35 -4.21 -11.48
N THR A 153 10.74 -3.31 -12.39
CA THR A 153 11.51 -2.10 -12.08
C THR A 153 10.78 -0.86 -12.60
N LYS A 154 11.05 0.30 -11.99
CA LYS A 154 10.49 1.58 -12.47
C LYS A 154 10.77 1.82 -13.97
N GLN A 155 11.93 1.45 -14.45
CA GLN A 155 12.30 1.58 -15.87
C GLN A 155 11.50 0.65 -16.78
N ALA A 156 11.22 -0.57 -16.32
CA ALA A 156 10.49 -1.54 -17.10
C ALA A 156 9.03 -1.12 -17.33
N TYR A 157 8.37 -0.52 -16.33
CA TYR A 157 6.99 -0.09 -16.52
C TYR A 157 6.88 1.21 -17.35
N VAL A 158 7.83 2.14 -17.22
CA VAL A 158 7.86 3.38 -18.04
C VAL A 158 8.03 3.08 -19.52
N ASN A 159 8.83 2.06 -19.85
CA ASN A 159 9.17 1.73 -21.24
C ASN A 159 8.12 0.86 -21.97
N LYS A 160 7.14 0.32 -21.26
CA LYS A 160 6.21 -0.69 -21.81
C LYS A 160 4.81 -0.39 -21.37
N ASN A 161 4.10 0.57 -21.67
CA ASN A 161 2.68 0.70 -21.30
C ASN A 161 2.23 -0.45 -20.37
N TYR A 162 2.70 -0.43 -19.12
CA TYR A 162 2.62 -1.57 -18.21
C TYR A 162 1.17 -1.81 -17.82
N ARG A 163 0.68 -3.01 -18.07
CA ARG A 163 -0.72 -3.38 -17.90
C ARG A 163 -0.87 -4.30 -16.69
N LEU A 164 -1.53 -3.82 -15.65
CA LEU A 164 -1.78 -4.63 -14.46
C LEU A 164 -2.73 -5.80 -14.72
N ASP A 165 -3.66 -5.69 -15.67
CA ASP A 165 -4.58 -6.77 -16.00
C ASP A 165 -3.87 -8.02 -16.53
N GLU A 166 -2.65 -7.90 -17.05
CA GLU A 166 -1.82 -9.04 -17.46
C GLU A 166 -1.19 -9.78 -16.28
N LEU A 167 -1.02 -9.10 -15.15
CA LEU A 167 -0.49 -9.69 -13.92
C LEU A 167 -1.56 -10.32 -13.03
N ILE A 168 -2.83 -10.11 -13.30
CA ILE A 168 -3.93 -10.71 -12.54
C ILE A 168 -4.09 -12.18 -12.94
N HIS A 169 -4.17 -13.06 -11.94
CA HIS A 169 -4.46 -14.47 -12.19
C HIS A 169 -5.76 -14.62 -13.00
N PRO A 170 -5.82 -15.48 -14.04
CA PRO A 170 -6.98 -15.60 -14.93
C PRO A 170 -8.33 -15.78 -14.22
N GLU A 171 -8.36 -16.58 -13.17
CA GLU A 171 -9.58 -16.85 -12.39
C GLU A 171 -10.06 -15.61 -11.58
N ASP A 172 -9.16 -14.68 -11.25
CA ASP A 172 -9.48 -13.51 -10.42
C ASP A 172 -9.89 -12.29 -11.26
N LYS A 173 -9.67 -12.33 -12.59
CA LYS A 173 -9.96 -11.19 -13.49
C LYS A 173 -11.41 -10.73 -13.42
N SER A 174 -12.37 -11.65 -13.41
CA SER A 174 -13.80 -11.30 -13.35
C SER A 174 -14.18 -10.53 -12.08
N ILE A 175 -13.63 -10.95 -10.94
CA ILE A 175 -13.86 -10.31 -9.64
C ILE A 175 -13.28 -8.90 -9.63
N VAL A 176 -12.06 -8.73 -10.17
CA VAL A 176 -11.39 -7.43 -10.25
C VAL A 176 -12.20 -6.45 -11.10
N PHE A 177 -12.60 -6.85 -12.32
CA PHE A 177 -13.35 -5.96 -13.20
C PHE A 177 -14.75 -5.63 -12.67
N GLN A 178 -15.42 -6.56 -11.98
CA GLN A 178 -16.68 -6.29 -11.30
C GLN A 178 -16.50 -5.26 -10.17
N ALA A 179 -15.48 -5.40 -9.34
CA ALA A 179 -15.20 -4.47 -8.26
C ALA A 179 -14.85 -3.07 -8.77
N ILE A 180 -14.01 -2.97 -9.80
CA ILE A 180 -13.67 -1.71 -10.46
C ILE A 180 -14.93 -1.07 -11.06
N GLY A 181 -15.75 -1.83 -11.79
CA GLY A 181 -16.99 -1.33 -12.36
C GLY A 181 -17.98 -0.82 -11.31
N LYS A 182 -18.08 -1.50 -10.17
CA LYS A 182 -18.86 -1.04 -9.03
C LYS A 182 -18.30 0.26 -8.44
N ALA A 183 -16.99 0.35 -8.22
CA ALA A 183 -16.36 1.56 -7.72
C ALA A 183 -16.56 2.76 -8.66
N MET A 184 -16.44 2.55 -9.97
CA MET A 184 -16.71 3.60 -10.98
C MET A 184 -18.18 4.07 -10.97
N ALA A 185 -19.13 3.17 -10.72
CA ALA A 185 -20.54 3.52 -10.68
C ALA A 185 -20.96 4.26 -9.39
N THR A 186 -20.22 4.08 -8.29
CA THR A 186 -20.57 4.61 -6.96
C THR A 186 -19.60 5.67 -6.46
N ASP A 187 -18.58 6.03 -7.25
CA ASP A 187 -17.43 6.84 -6.83
C ASP A 187 -16.79 6.32 -5.53
N GLY A 188 -16.72 5.00 -5.42
CA GLY A 188 -16.40 4.27 -4.20
C GLY A 188 -14.99 3.65 -4.20
N GLU A 189 -14.81 2.78 -3.22
CA GLU A 189 -13.55 2.06 -2.98
C GLU A 189 -13.65 0.60 -3.43
N CYS A 190 -12.48 0.01 -3.76
CA CYS A 190 -12.30 -1.41 -3.98
C CYS A 190 -11.41 -1.99 -2.89
N ASP A 191 -11.84 -3.07 -2.24
CA ASP A 191 -10.99 -3.89 -1.36
C ASP A 191 -11.01 -5.32 -1.90
N LEU A 192 -9.85 -5.83 -2.33
CA LEU A 192 -9.73 -7.11 -3.02
C LEU A 192 -8.50 -7.87 -2.55
N GLU A 193 -8.67 -9.17 -2.35
CA GLU A 193 -7.55 -10.12 -2.19
C GLU A 193 -7.48 -10.99 -3.43
N ILE A 194 -6.43 -10.84 -4.21
CA ILE A 194 -6.26 -11.50 -5.51
C ILE A 194 -4.86 -12.06 -5.68
N ARG A 195 -4.73 -13.01 -6.58
CA ARG A 195 -3.44 -13.56 -7.00
C ARG A 195 -2.84 -12.73 -8.12
N THR A 196 -1.62 -12.26 -7.93
CA THR A 196 -0.83 -11.57 -8.97
C THR A 196 0.29 -12.46 -9.47
N ILE A 197 0.39 -12.59 -10.78
CA ILE A 197 1.46 -13.36 -11.44
C ILE A 197 2.75 -12.53 -11.35
N VAL A 198 3.81 -13.16 -10.82
CA VAL A 198 5.13 -12.55 -10.73
C VAL A 198 6.03 -13.14 -11.83
N HIS A 199 7.13 -13.72 -11.52
CA HIS A 199 8.04 -14.32 -12.50
C HIS A 199 7.72 -15.79 -12.75
N LYS A 200 7.85 -16.26 -14.01
CA LYS A 200 7.77 -17.70 -14.40
C LYS A 200 6.46 -18.41 -14.04
N GLY A 201 5.34 -17.67 -13.94
CA GLY A 201 4.05 -18.28 -13.62
C GLY A 201 3.81 -18.50 -12.11
N GLU A 202 4.73 -18.12 -11.26
CA GLU A 202 4.50 -18.02 -9.82
C GLU A 202 3.54 -16.87 -9.52
N TYR A 203 2.70 -17.04 -8.52
CA TYR A 203 1.80 -15.99 -8.08
C TYR A 203 2.01 -15.65 -6.60
N LYS A 204 1.66 -14.42 -6.27
CA LYS A 204 1.58 -13.91 -4.91
C LYS A 204 0.15 -13.53 -4.59
N TRP A 205 -0.27 -13.75 -3.36
CA TRP A 205 -1.49 -13.16 -2.85
C TRP A 205 -1.25 -11.70 -2.50
N CYS A 206 -2.02 -10.83 -3.10
CA CYS A 206 -1.95 -9.40 -2.84
C CYS A 206 -3.31 -8.86 -2.43
N LYS A 207 -3.30 -8.02 -1.39
CA LYS A 207 -4.46 -7.23 -1.00
C LYS A 207 -4.34 -5.86 -1.67
N PHE A 208 -5.39 -5.47 -2.39
CA PHE A 208 -5.52 -4.18 -3.06
C PHE A 208 -6.61 -3.37 -2.38
N ASN A 209 -6.25 -2.19 -1.86
CA ASN A 209 -7.19 -1.18 -1.43
C ASN A 209 -7.07 -0.02 -2.43
N ALA A 210 -8.08 0.21 -3.23
CA ALA A 210 -8.07 1.23 -4.27
C ALA A 210 -9.30 2.13 -4.18
N ALA A 211 -9.09 3.42 -4.46
CA ALA A 211 -10.16 4.42 -4.53
C ALA A 211 -9.93 5.36 -5.72
N ILE A 212 -11.00 5.96 -6.22
CA ILE A 212 -10.90 7.01 -7.24
C ILE A 212 -10.33 8.27 -6.56
N GLY A 213 -9.14 8.68 -6.97
CA GLY A 213 -8.46 9.85 -6.42
C GLY A 213 -8.70 11.13 -7.23
N ARG A 214 -8.81 11.00 -8.55
CA ARG A 214 -9.06 12.11 -9.49
C ARG A 214 -9.53 11.59 -10.84
N TYR A 215 -9.91 12.51 -11.71
CA TYR A 215 -10.19 12.25 -13.13
C TYR A 215 -9.12 12.90 -14.01
N ASP A 216 -8.81 12.31 -15.15
CA ASP A 216 -7.93 12.92 -16.15
C ASP A 216 -8.68 13.92 -17.06
N GLU A 217 -7.98 14.47 -18.06
CA GLU A 217 -8.55 15.44 -19.00
C GLU A 217 -9.71 14.86 -19.84
N ASP A 218 -9.73 13.55 -20.07
CA ASP A 218 -10.76 12.82 -20.79
C ASP A 218 -11.88 12.33 -19.85
N ASN A 219 -11.94 12.80 -18.61
CA ASN A 219 -12.87 12.39 -17.57
C ASN A 219 -12.79 10.88 -17.21
N THR A 220 -11.61 10.26 -17.43
CA THR A 220 -11.33 8.88 -17.04
C THR A 220 -10.88 8.84 -15.58
N PRO A 221 -11.46 7.96 -14.72
CA PRO A 221 -11.06 7.88 -13.32
C PRO A 221 -9.65 7.32 -13.16
N ILE A 222 -8.85 8.00 -12.35
CA ILE A 222 -7.54 7.56 -11.91
C ILE A 222 -7.67 7.00 -10.50
N PHE A 223 -7.39 5.72 -10.36
CA PHE A 223 -7.40 5.03 -9.08
C PHE A 223 -6.05 5.18 -8.38
N HIS A 224 -6.13 5.42 -7.08
CA HIS A 224 -5.01 5.33 -6.15
C HIS A 224 -5.14 4.02 -5.38
N ALA A 225 -4.13 3.18 -5.45
CA ALA A 225 -4.16 1.88 -4.80
C ALA A 225 -2.98 1.67 -3.86
N MET A 226 -3.27 1.05 -2.72
CA MET A 226 -2.29 0.43 -1.85
C MET A 226 -2.29 -1.08 -2.07
N ILE A 227 -1.10 -1.67 -2.12
CA ILE A 227 -0.90 -3.08 -2.41
C ILE A 227 -0.07 -3.69 -1.30
N THR A 228 -0.59 -4.74 -0.68
CA THR A 228 0.11 -5.48 0.37
C THR A 228 0.29 -6.94 -0.05
N ASP A 229 1.51 -7.45 0.04
CA ASP A 229 1.79 -8.87 -0.14
C ASP A 229 1.31 -9.64 1.10
N ILE A 230 0.25 -10.43 0.95
CA ILE A 230 -0.35 -11.25 2.00
C ILE A 230 -0.07 -12.74 1.81
N THR A 231 0.91 -13.10 0.98
CA THR A 231 1.23 -14.49 0.65
C THR A 231 1.58 -15.31 1.88
N GLN A 232 2.34 -14.74 2.82
CA GLN A 232 2.70 -15.45 4.05
C GLN A 232 1.48 -15.66 4.97
N ILE A 233 0.57 -14.70 5.01
CA ILE A 233 -0.68 -14.80 5.77
C ILE A 233 -1.52 -15.94 5.21
N LYS A 234 -1.74 -15.97 3.88
CA LYS A 234 -2.51 -17.04 3.22
C LYS A 234 -1.89 -18.42 3.40
N LYS A 235 -0.57 -18.54 3.31
CA LYS A 235 0.14 -19.80 3.59
C LYS A 235 -0.01 -20.26 5.03
N ALA A 236 0.01 -19.33 5.99
CA ALA A 236 -0.19 -19.65 7.40
C ALA A 236 -1.65 -20.11 7.66
N GLU A 237 -2.64 -19.45 7.07
CA GLU A 237 -4.06 -19.84 7.12
C GLU A 237 -4.26 -21.25 6.56
N GLU A 238 -3.77 -21.52 5.34
CA GLU A 238 -3.85 -22.84 4.72
C GLU A 238 -3.16 -23.93 5.57
N SER A 239 -2.02 -23.61 6.16
CA SER A 239 -1.28 -24.55 6.99
C SER A 239 -2.02 -24.86 8.31
N ALA A 240 -2.66 -23.83 8.91
CA ALA A 240 -3.49 -24.00 10.08
C ALA A 240 -4.73 -24.86 9.79
N ASP A 241 -5.40 -24.59 8.66
CA ASP A 241 -6.54 -25.41 8.22
C ASP A 241 -6.16 -26.88 7.98
N LYS A 242 -5.06 -27.11 7.25
CA LYS A 242 -4.55 -28.48 7.04
C LYS A 242 -4.21 -29.18 8.35
N MET A 243 -3.58 -28.46 9.28
CA MET A 243 -3.26 -29.01 10.60
C MET A 243 -4.52 -29.33 11.38
N ARG A 244 -5.51 -28.45 11.35
CA ARG A 244 -6.81 -28.70 12.00
C ARG A 244 -7.48 -29.93 11.45
N ASP A 245 -7.56 -30.07 10.10
CA ASP A 245 -8.18 -31.21 9.45
C ASP A 245 -7.45 -32.52 9.78
N MET A 246 -6.10 -32.47 9.79
CA MET A 246 -5.28 -33.62 10.20
C MET A 246 -5.54 -34.02 11.66
N LEU A 247 -5.64 -33.07 12.59
CA LEU A 247 -5.94 -33.35 14.00
C LEU A 247 -7.33 -33.96 14.17
N VAL A 248 -8.33 -33.46 13.45
CA VAL A 248 -9.68 -34.02 13.45
C VAL A 248 -9.67 -35.46 12.93
N GLU A 249 -8.96 -35.71 11.83
CA GLU A 249 -8.85 -37.05 11.24
C GLU A 249 -8.09 -38.01 12.18
N MET A 250 -7.00 -37.56 12.80
CA MET A 250 -6.28 -38.36 13.83
C MET A 250 -7.19 -38.68 15.01
N PHE A 251 -7.94 -37.70 15.51
CA PHE A 251 -8.86 -37.92 16.63
C PHE A 251 -9.95 -38.95 16.30
N LYS A 252 -10.54 -38.88 15.10
CA LYS A 252 -11.54 -39.86 14.64
C LYS A 252 -11.01 -41.29 14.60
N ASN A 253 -9.71 -41.45 14.27
CA ASN A 253 -9.08 -42.77 14.13
C ASN A 253 -8.40 -43.29 15.42
N LEU A 254 -8.55 -42.58 16.55
CA LEU A 254 -8.03 -43.11 17.82
C LEU A 254 -8.70 -44.43 18.21
N PRO A 255 -7.92 -45.44 18.64
CA PRO A 255 -8.43 -46.79 18.91
C PRO A 255 -9.05 -46.90 20.30
N ASP A 256 -9.85 -45.92 20.69
CA ASP A 256 -10.59 -45.89 21.98
C ASP A 256 -11.90 -45.12 21.78
N PRO A 257 -12.94 -45.43 22.54
CA PRO A 257 -14.19 -44.66 22.54
C PRO A 257 -13.99 -43.31 23.23
N ILE A 258 -13.45 -42.35 22.45
CA ILE A 258 -13.13 -40.99 22.90
C ILE A 258 -14.13 -39.99 22.30
N PHE A 259 -14.48 -38.97 23.12
CA PHE A 259 -15.30 -37.86 22.66
C PHE A 259 -14.89 -36.54 23.35
N CYS A 260 -15.27 -35.43 22.77
CA CYS A 260 -15.08 -34.10 23.36
C CYS A 260 -16.43 -33.43 23.62
N THR A 261 -16.50 -32.71 24.73
CA THR A 261 -17.66 -31.88 25.13
C THR A 261 -17.18 -30.55 25.67
N ASP A 262 -18.07 -29.54 25.71
CA ASP A 262 -17.81 -28.31 26.45
C ASP A 262 -18.04 -28.47 27.96
N THR A 263 -17.50 -27.51 28.71
CA THR A 263 -17.75 -27.43 30.16
C THR A 263 -19.14 -26.87 30.47
N ASP A 264 -19.71 -26.06 29.58
CA ASP A 264 -21.03 -25.44 29.75
C ASP A 264 -22.15 -26.46 29.52
N ASP A 265 -21.94 -27.36 28.55
CA ASP A 265 -22.84 -28.47 28.25
C ASP A 265 -22.03 -29.78 28.14
N ILE A 266 -21.90 -30.47 29.25
CA ILE A 266 -21.08 -31.68 29.34
C ILE A 266 -21.63 -32.88 28.58
N TRP A 267 -22.84 -32.76 28.04
CA TRP A 267 -23.51 -33.81 27.29
C TRP A 267 -23.52 -33.53 25.79
N GLN A 268 -23.19 -32.31 25.36
CA GLN A 268 -23.11 -31.96 23.94
C GLN A 268 -21.81 -32.45 23.34
N LEU A 269 -21.91 -33.46 22.49
CA LEU A 269 -20.77 -34.04 21.74
C LEU A 269 -20.33 -33.05 20.65
N GLN A 270 -19.04 -32.70 20.64
CA GLN A 270 -18.42 -31.88 19.58
C GLN A 270 -17.71 -32.78 18.57
N ILE A 271 -16.84 -33.64 19.03
CA ILE A 271 -16.07 -34.57 18.22
C ILE A 271 -16.11 -35.93 18.88
N VAL A 272 -16.20 -37.00 18.10
CA VAL A 272 -16.19 -38.38 18.59
C VAL A 272 -15.27 -39.23 17.70
N SER A 273 -14.58 -40.22 18.31
CA SER A 273 -13.80 -41.21 17.59
C SER A 273 -14.72 -42.23 16.89
N GLU A 274 -14.18 -42.89 15.88
CA GLU A 274 -14.93 -43.99 15.22
C GLU A 274 -15.23 -45.16 16.20
N ASP A 275 -14.32 -45.42 17.13
CA ASP A 275 -14.55 -46.45 18.13
C ASP A 275 -15.66 -46.09 19.13
N PHE A 276 -15.89 -44.80 19.39
CA PHE A 276 -17.07 -44.33 20.15
C PHE A 276 -18.37 -44.69 19.41
N ILE A 277 -18.40 -44.42 18.10
CA ILE A 277 -19.55 -44.78 17.24
C ILE A 277 -19.81 -46.28 17.25
N LYS A 278 -18.74 -47.10 17.08
CA LYS A 278 -18.82 -48.55 17.15
C LYS A 278 -19.28 -49.06 18.54
N PHE A 279 -18.76 -48.43 19.57
CA PHE A 279 -19.10 -48.78 20.95
C PHE A 279 -20.60 -48.60 21.26
N LEU A 280 -21.19 -47.48 20.84
CA LEU A 280 -22.64 -47.26 20.97
C LEU A 280 -23.44 -48.08 19.97
N GLY A 281 -22.86 -48.44 18.82
CA GLY A 281 -23.51 -49.21 17.77
C GLY A 281 -24.51 -48.41 16.91
N PHE A 282 -24.64 -47.12 17.12
CA PHE A 282 -25.45 -46.22 16.30
C PHE A 282 -24.65 -45.68 15.11
N SER A 283 -25.32 -45.19 14.07
CA SER A 283 -24.64 -44.45 13.03
C SER A 283 -24.29 -43.02 13.48
N ARG A 284 -23.28 -42.41 12.88
CA ARG A 284 -22.95 -40.98 13.11
C ARG A 284 -24.14 -40.08 12.85
N PHE A 285 -24.89 -40.32 11.75
CA PHE A 285 -26.13 -39.61 11.44
C PHE A 285 -27.14 -39.70 12.58
N HIS A 286 -27.37 -40.88 13.15
CA HIS A 286 -28.32 -41.06 14.25
C HIS A 286 -27.92 -40.22 15.46
N ILE A 287 -26.62 -40.18 15.80
CA ILE A 287 -26.12 -39.43 16.99
C ILE A 287 -26.21 -37.92 16.75
N PHE A 288 -25.76 -37.42 15.60
CA PHE A 288 -25.58 -35.98 15.38
C PHE A 288 -26.78 -35.31 14.71
N ASP A 289 -27.52 -36.00 13.85
CA ASP A 289 -28.64 -35.41 13.12
C ASP A 289 -29.96 -35.67 13.83
N GLU A 290 -30.23 -36.91 14.25
CA GLU A 290 -31.47 -37.25 14.96
C GLU A 290 -31.44 -36.81 16.41
N HIS A 291 -30.36 -37.13 17.15
CA HIS A 291 -30.16 -36.75 18.54
C HIS A 291 -29.35 -35.49 18.77
N LYS A 292 -29.08 -34.70 17.70
CA LYS A 292 -28.36 -33.42 17.78
C LYS A 292 -27.03 -33.46 18.57
N GLY A 293 -26.38 -34.61 18.61
CA GLY A 293 -25.13 -34.83 19.34
C GLY A 293 -25.33 -34.87 20.87
N ARG A 294 -26.50 -35.20 21.36
CA ARG A 294 -26.81 -35.29 22.82
C ARG A 294 -26.47 -36.68 23.34
N LEU A 295 -25.44 -36.79 24.19
CA LEU A 295 -25.07 -38.05 24.82
C LEU A 295 -26.09 -38.48 25.94
N ASP A 296 -26.69 -37.53 26.62
CA ASP A 296 -27.70 -37.78 27.66
C ASP A 296 -28.97 -38.45 27.12
N ASP A 297 -29.27 -38.37 25.84
CA ASP A 297 -30.35 -39.13 25.20
C ASP A 297 -30.17 -40.65 25.27
N PHE A 298 -28.94 -41.09 25.50
CA PHE A 298 -28.56 -42.49 25.65
C PHE A 298 -28.36 -42.89 27.10
N VAL A 299 -28.59 -41.98 28.06
CA VAL A 299 -28.48 -42.18 29.51
C VAL A 299 -29.83 -41.98 30.16
N SER A 300 -30.08 -42.63 31.32
CA SER A 300 -31.34 -42.34 32.02
C SER A 300 -31.34 -40.91 32.56
N GLU A 301 -32.51 -40.20 32.48
CA GLU A 301 -32.63 -38.81 32.91
C GLU A 301 -32.15 -38.59 34.36
N ARG A 302 -32.41 -39.56 35.24
CA ARG A 302 -31.99 -39.50 36.65
C ARG A 302 -30.49 -39.58 36.79
N GLU A 303 -29.84 -40.49 36.04
CA GLU A 303 -28.37 -40.62 36.05
C GLU A 303 -27.72 -39.40 35.40
N ALA A 304 -28.24 -38.89 34.27
CA ALA A 304 -27.72 -37.72 33.58
C ALA A 304 -27.64 -36.49 34.53
N LYS A 305 -28.73 -36.17 35.22
CA LYS A 305 -28.78 -35.04 36.18
C LYS A 305 -27.78 -35.25 37.36
N PHE A 306 -27.67 -36.48 37.86
CA PHE A 306 -26.75 -36.79 38.97
C PHE A 306 -25.28 -36.64 38.53
N ILE A 307 -24.93 -37.17 37.36
CA ILE A 307 -23.57 -37.10 36.79
C ILE A 307 -23.19 -35.66 36.48
N GLU A 308 -24.12 -34.90 35.89
CA GLU A 308 -23.90 -33.48 35.60
C GLU A 308 -23.56 -32.70 36.88
N ALA A 309 -24.33 -32.86 37.91
CA ALA A 309 -24.09 -32.22 39.19
C ALA A 309 -22.73 -32.65 39.81
N GLN A 310 -22.39 -33.95 39.70
CA GLN A 310 -21.12 -34.49 40.17
C GLN A 310 -19.93 -33.88 39.42
N ILE A 311 -19.98 -33.84 38.09
CA ILE A 311 -18.90 -33.30 37.26
C ILE A 311 -18.73 -31.79 37.49
N LYS A 312 -19.83 -31.01 37.52
CA LYS A 312 -19.79 -29.58 37.83
C LYS A 312 -19.17 -29.28 39.18
N LYS A 313 -19.51 -30.10 40.20
CA LYS A 313 -18.89 -29.99 41.52
C LYS A 313 -17.40 -30.31 41.48
N GLN A 314 -16.98 -31.36 40.77
CA GLN A 314 -15.57 -31.73 40.68
C GLN A 314 -14.75 -30.63 39.94
N ILE A 315 -15.35 -29.98 38.95
CA ILE A 315 -14.72 -28.84 38.27
C ILE A 315 -14.61 -27.62 39.21
N SER A 316 -15.68 -27.29 39.96
CA SER A 316 -15.65 -26.18 40.92
C SER A 316 -14.65 -26.42 42.05
N ASP A 317 -14.40 -27.67 42.42
CA ASP A 317 -13.38 -28.09 43.41
C ASP A 317 -11.93 -28.02 42.82
N GLY A 318 -11.76 -27.54 41.61
CA GLY A 318 -10.45 -27.36 40.94
C GLY A 318 -9.84 -28.65 40.40
N LYS A 319 -10.60 -29.69 40.22
CA LYS A 319 -10.10 -30.96 39.66
C LYS A 319 -9.93 -30.85 38.15
N SER A 320 -8.73 -31.13 37.65
CA SER A 320 -8.41 -31.18 36.21
C SER A 320 -8.88 -32.48 35.55
N THR A 321 -9.24 -33.49 36.29
CA THR A 321 -9.76 -34.78 35.81
C THR A 321 -10.95 -35.20 36.66
N THR A 322 -12.01 -35.63 35.99
CA THR A 322 -13.20 -36.18 36.63
C THR A 322 -13.40 -37.63 36.22
N VAL A 323 -13.97 -38.42 37.10
CA VAL A 323 -14.32 -39.82 36.83
C VAL A 323 -15.75 -40.05 37.31
N SER A 324 -16.58 -40.60 36.42
CA SER A 324 -17.98 -40.89 36.68
C SER A 324 -18.35 -42.25 36.12
N ARG A 325 -19.28 -42.95 36.77
CA ARG A 325 -19.79 -44.21 36.28
C ARG A 325 -21.30 -44.11 36.07
N TYR A 326 -21.76 -44.54 34.89
CA TYR A 326 -23.16 -44.51 34.53
C TYR A 326 -23.49 -45.54 33.46
N SER A 327 -24.77 -45.75 33.19
CA SER A 327 -25.24 -46.72 32.22
C SER A 327 -25.58 -46.02 30.88
N VAL A 328 -25.01 -46.47 29.79
CA VAL A 328 -25.32 -45.98 28.44
C VAL A 328 -26.09 -47.02 27.66
N ARG A 329 -27.16 -46.60 27.01
CA ARG A 329 -27.98 -47.48 26.12
C ARG A 329 -27.35 -47.58 24.74
N THR A 330 -27.06 -48.77 24.32
CA THR A 330 -26.57 -49.06 22.97
C THR A 330 -27.73 -49.27 21.98
N LYS A 331 -27.45 -49.30 20.67
CA LYS A 331 -28.40 -49.59 19.60
C LYS A 331 -29.12 -50.93 19.77
N SER A 332 -28.45 -51.90 20.36
CA SER A 332 -29.05 -53.22 20.67
C SER A 332 -30.08 -53.18 21.81
N GLY A 333 -30.29 -52.03 22.44
CA GLY A 333 -31.14 -51.86 23.61
C GLY A 333 -30.51 -52.29 24.94
N ARG A 334 -29.25 -52.74 24.92
CA ARG A 334 -28.52 -53.14 26.14
C ARG A 334 -27.98 -51.90 26.83
N PHE A 335 -27.97 -51.93 28.15
CA PHE A 335 -27.30 -50.93 28.96
C PHE A 335 -25.91 -51.44 29.33
N LEU A 336 -24.90 -50.64 29.01
CA LEU A 336 -23.50 -50.90 29.37
C LEU A 336 -23.10 -49.90 30.45
N VAL A 337 -22.50 -50.40 31.54
CA VAL A 337 -21.90 -49.55 32.58
C VAL A 337 -20.56 -49.09 32.08
N VAL A 338 -20.39 -47.76 31.97
CA VAL A 338 -19.16 -47.13 31.52
C VAL A 338 -18.49 -46.37 32.67
N GLU A 339 -17.17 -46.32 32.61
CA GLU A 339 -16.38 -45.42 33.47
C GLU A 339 -15.88 -44.28 32.58
N ASP A 340 -16.56 -43.16 32.63
CA ASP A 340 -16.25 -41.94 31.86
C ASP A 340 -15.17 -41.13 32.59
N ARG A 341 -14.00 -41.05 32.00
CA ARG A 341 -12.87 -40.25 32.46
C ARG A 341 -12.72 -39.01 31.60
N ARG A 342 -12.95 -37.84 32.19
CA ARG A 342 -12.89 -36.54 31.52
C ARG A 342 -11.70 -35.74 32.02
N LYS A 343 -10.90 -35.22 31.07
CA LYS A 343 -9.78 -34.32 31.33
C LYS A 343 -10.14 -32.90 30.83
N LEU A 344 -10.04 -31.96 31.76
CA LEU A 344 -10.25 -30.55 31.47
C LEU A 344 -9.05 -29.99 30.66
N VAL A 345 -9.32 -29.35 29.55
CA VAL A 345 -8.30 -28.74 28.68
C VAL A 345 -8.66 -27.27 28.48
N LYS A 346 -7.74 -26.37 28.85
CA LYS A 346 -7.91 -24.93 28.63
C LYS A 346 -7.65 -24.59 27.17
N GLN A 347 -8.59 -23.90 26.56
CA GLN A 347 -8.50 -23.42 25.20
C GLN A 347 -7.71 -22.08 25.10
N ALA A 348 -7.28 -21.69 23.90
CA ALA A 348 -6.53 -20.46 23.69
C ALA A 348 -7.33 -19.18 24.01
N ASP A 349 -8.65 -19.22 23.87
CA ASP A 349 -9.58 -18.13 24.19
C ASP A 349 -9.93 -18.04 25.71
N GLY A 350 -9.36 -18.95 26.52
CA GLY A 350 -9.59 -19.01 27.94
C GLY A 350 -10.76 -19.92 28.39
N SER A 351 -11.57 -20.40 27.43
CA SER A 351 -12.61 -21.41 27.68
C SER A 351 -12.02 -22.77 28.03
N TYR A 352 -12.85 -23.70 28.46
CA TYR A 352 -12.45 -25.06 28.75
C TYR A 352 -13.29 -26.07 27.98
N SER A 353 -12.65 -27.09 27.44
CA SER A 353 -13.31 -28.27 26.90
C SER A 353 -12.89 -29.52 27.65
N MET A 354 -13.63 -30.60 27.48
CA MET A 354 -13.33 -31.89 28.11
C MET A 354 -13.03 -32.92 27.05
N ILE A 355 -11.90 -33.60 27.19
CA ILE A 355 -11.60 -34.82 26.45
C ILE A 355 -12.03 -36.00 27.32
N CYS A 356 -12.91 -36.81 26.83
CA CYS A 356 -13.57 -37.89 27.54
C CYS A 356 -13.21 -39.24 26.92
N ARG A 357 -13.05 -40.25 27.76
CA ARG A 357 -12.81 -41.66 27.37
C ARG A 357 -13.76 -42.55 28.14
N LEU A 358 -14.47 -43.43 27.45
CA LEU A 358 -15.31 -44.48 28.07
C LEU A 358 -14.54 -45.75 28.31
#